data_8dfa6916f74e4073bf8c1a9be15b35fc
#
_entry.id   8dfa6916f74e4073bf8c1a9be15b35fc
#
_cell.length_a   1.000
_cell.length_b   1.000
_cell.length_c   1.000
_cell.angle_alpha   90.00
_cell.angle_beta   90.00
_cell.angle_gamma   90.00
#
_symmetry.space_group_name_H-M   'P 1'
#
loop_
_entity.id
_entity.type
_entity.pdbx_description
1 polymer ?
#
loop_
_entity_poly.entity_id
_entity_poly.type
_entity_poly.pdbx_seq_one_letter_code
_entity_poly.pdbx_strand_id
1 'polypeptide(L)'
;MKKRILAVAVVVVAVIAAVALTSGRSSVEAAKTASLNGIAYIAGHGGHLAIIDLATMKPPTDIEKDRVVINEAGSEMEGVIAGMKFEEVKKAGGTHGSALVEGGKKLVVGMLNGDVVVYDLTTKEKSKPMNVGKKFCDAIVGPDGNIYFMDMADGNVYIWDPKGMKTVDKMPVGKAVCGIAWTKGLDKAYVSDMPQGIVYVIDWKTKKTIKEIKDPEMTFLHQVTMAPDKRHLWVTAPNEFDPGLKPGTHKSQIVVIDTQTDKVVDHIVLPDDVRPHDVEFSPDGKTALLAARTYDNDSVLVLMDAKTHKIEQKVSACLSCHKQYNIEVRIDKGSPLLCGLVVNWKK
;
A
#
# COMPACT_ATOMS: atom_id res chain seq x y z
N MET A 1 30.84 23.72 -89.42
CA MET A 1 31.22 22.96 -88.22
C MET A 1 30.10 22.98 -87.24
N LYS A 2 29.24 21.99 -87.24
CA LYS A 2 28.12 21.87 -86.30
C LYS A 2 28.40 20.86 -85.23
N LYS A 3 28.56 21.33 -83.99
CA LYS A 3 28.72 20.45 -82.85
C LYS A 3 27.32 19.93 -82.45
N ARG A 4 27.17 18.65 -82.57
CA ARG A 4 25.96 17.96 -82.03
C ARG A 4 26.17 17.77 -80.54
N ILE A 5 25.28 18.36 -79.78
CA ILE A 5 25.18 18.10 -78.31
C ILE A 5 24.24 16.91 -78.13
N LEU A 6 24.83 15.83 -77.62
CA LEU A 6 24.06 14.64 -77.28
C LEU A 6 23.45 14.83 -75.88
N ALA A 7 22.13 14.97 -75.86
CA ALA A 7 21.41 15.02 -74.60
C ALA A 7 21.21 13.61 -74.08
N VAL A 8 21.88 13.27 -73.00
CA VAL A 8 21.65 12.03 -72.27
C VAL A 8 20.44 12.25 -71.34
N ALA A 9 19.31 11.66 -71.68
CA ALA A 9 18.17 11.61 -70.80
C ALA A 9 18.40 10.57 -69.74
N VAL A 10 18.68 11.02 -68.55
CA VAL A 10 18.72 10.14 -67.34
C VAL A 10 17.26 9.91 -66.93
N VAL A 11 16.74 8.74 -67.22
CA VAL A 11 15.49 8.25 -66.70
C VAL A 11 15.73 7.84 -65.25
N VAL A 12 15.38 8.73 -64.31
CA VAL A 12 15.31 8.37 -62.90
C VAL A 12 14.02 7.59 -62.69
N VAL A 13 14.10 6.26 -62.67
CA VAL A 13 13.00 5.44 -62.22
C VAL A 13 12.97 5.57 -60.71
N ALA A 14 12.10 6.44 -60.21
CA ALA A 14 11.75 6.51 -58.81
C ALA A 14 10.93 5.26 -58.47
N VAL A 15 11.62 4.23 -57.98
CA VAL A 15 10.96 3.12 -57.27
C VAL A 15 10.47 3.68 -55.96
N ILE A 16 9.22 4.11 -55.95
CA ILE A 16 8.51 4.40 -54.70
C ILE A 16 8.26 3.01 -54.09
N ALA A 17 9.20 2.53 -53.31
CA ALA A 17 8.95 1.48 -52.35
C ALA A 17 7.97 2.10 -51.33
N ALA A 18 6.69 1.83 -51.51
CA ALA A 18 5.70 2.01 -50.47
C ALA A 18 6.09 1.04 -49.33
N VAL A 19 7.00 1.50 -48.45
CA VAL A 19 7.13 0.92 -47.13
C VAL A 19 5.81 1.23 -46.44
N ALA A 20 4.87 0.30 -46.57
CA ALA A 20 3.77 0.24 -45.65
C ALA A 20 4.38 0.12 -44.25
N LEU A 21 4.53 1.25 -43.60
CA LEU A 21 4.64 1.35 -42.16
C LEU A 21 3.32 0.76 -41.63
N THR A 22 3.22 -0.57 -41.65
CA THR A 22 2.41 -1.25 -40.68
C THR A 22 3.00 -0.84 -39.38
N SER A 23 2.43 0.23 -38.80
CA SER A 23 2.51 0.46 -37.38
C SER A 23 2.00 -0.82 -36.75
N GLY A 24 2.92 -1.74 -36.55
CA GLY A 24 2.78 -2.85 -35.62
C GLY A 24 2.51 -2.19 -34.27
N ARG A 25 1.27 -1.78 -34.04
CA ARG A 25 0.75 -1.85 -32.72
C ARG A 25 0.92 -3.34 -32.36
N SER A 26 2.04 -3.65 -31.73
CA SER A 26 2.08 -4.78 -30.87
C SER A 26 0.92 -4.56 -29.93
N SER A 27 -0.20 -5.18 -30.21
CA SER A 27 -1.13 -5.58 -29.20
C SER A 27 -0.26 -6.42 -28.26
N VAL A 28 0.33 -5.76 -27.26
CA VAL A 28 0.68 -6.44 -26.03
C VAL A 28 -0.68 -7.03 -25.63
N GLU A 29 -0.86 -8.29 -25.96
CA GLU A 29 -1.91 -9.09 -25.38
C GLU A 29 -1.71 -8.86 -23.89
N ALA A 30 -2.58 -8.03 -23.31
CA ALA A 30 -2.65 -7.88 -21.87
C ALA A 30 -2.88 -9.32 -21.41
N ALA A 31 -1.84 -9.92 -20.85
CA ALA A 31 -1.94 -11.22 -20.23
C ALA A 31 -3.22 -11.11 -19.41
N LYS A 32 -4.20 -11.97 -19.68
CA LYS A 32 -5.46 -12.00 -18.94
C LYS A 32 -5.06 -12.23 -17.50
N THR A 33 -4.84 -11.16 -16.77
CA THR A 33 -4.85 -11.16 -15.32
C THR A 33 -6.14 -11.84 -14.97
N ALA A 34 -6.07 -12.97 -14.30
CA ALA A 34 -7.26 -13.63 -13.78
C ALA A 34 -8.05 -12.53 -13.09
N SER A 35 -9.29 -12.27 -13.54
CA SER A 35 -10.02 -11.08 -13.16
C SER A 35 -10.07 -11.01 -11.63
N LEU A 36 -9.30 -10.09 -11.06
CA LEU A 36 -9.30 -9.86 -9.62
C LEU A 36 -10.73 -9.45 -9.26
N ASN A 37 -11.35 -10.16 -8.36
CA ASN A 37 -12.74 -9.90 -7.99
C ASN A 37 -12.81 -9.50 -6.53
N GLY A 38 -12.83 -8.22 -6.27
CA GLY A 38 -12.84 -7.68 -4.91
C GLY A 38 -12.95 -6.17 -4.89
N ILE A 39 -13.08 -5.63 -3.70
CA ILE A 39 -13.03 -4.19 -3.43
C ILE A 39 -11.84 -3.92 -2.53
N ALA A 40 -10.90 -3.12 -3.01
CA ALA A 40 -9.80 -2.61 -2.20
C ALA A 40 -10.24 -1.37 -1.44
N TYR A 41 -9.93 -1.33 -0.15
CA TYR A 41 -10.07 -0.16 0.71
C TYR A 41 -8.68 0.25 1.16
N ILE A 42 -8.32 1.50 0.88
CA ILE A 42 -6.99 2.01 1.15
C ILE A 42 -7.10 3.19 2.12
N ALA A 43 -6.57 3.00 3.32
CA ALA A 43 -6.56 4.02 4.36
C ALA A 43 -5.52 5.11 4.05
N GLY A 44 -5.85 6.34 4.37
CA GLY A 44 -4.97 7.50 4.20
C GLY A 44 -4.94 8.39 5.43
N HIS A 45 -4.05 9.35 5.46
CA HIS A 45 -3.93 10.28 6.58
C HIS A 45 -5.13 11.24 6.71
N GLY A 46 -5.97 11.34 5.68
CA GLY A 46 -7.28 12.00 5.78
C GLY A 46 -8.27 11.20 6.62
N GLY A 47 -9.49 11.64 6.71
CA GLY A 47 -10.54 10.96 7.47
C GLY A 47 -11.28 9.86 6.69
N HIS A 48 -10.72 9.32 5.60
CA HIS A 48 -11.43 8.41 4.68
C HIS A 48 -10.59 7.21 4.26
N LEU A 49 -11.25 6.24 3.63
CA LEU A 49 -10.61 5.17 2.85
C LEU A 49 -10.99 5.33 1.39
N ALA A 50 -10.01 5.28 0.49
CA ALA A 50 -10.25 5.19 -0.94
C ALA A 50 -10.80 3.81 -1.31
N ILE A 51 -11.65 3.74 -2.34
CA ILE A 51 -12.29 2.51 -2.81
C ILE A 51 -11.88 2.25 -4.25
N ILE A 52 -11.41 1.04 -4.54
CA ILE A 52 -11.09 0.60 -5.90
C ILE A 52 -11.78 -0.75 -6.16
N ASP A 53 -12.60 -0.81 -7.20
CA ASP A 53 -13.14 -2.08 -7.69
C ASP A 53 -12.08 -2.78 -8.54
N LEU A 54 -11.57 -3.91 -8.06
CA LEU A 54 -10.50 -4.67 -8.70
C LEU A 54 -10.93 -5.34 -10.01
N ALA A 55 -12.23 -5.57 -10.22
CA ALA A 55 -12.72 -6.14 -11.47
C ALA A 55 -12.63 -5.15 -12.63
N THR A 56 -12.78 -3.87 -12.36
CA THR A 56 -12.67 -2.81 -13.36
C THR A 56 -11.32 -2.11 -13.34
N MET A 57 -10.57 -2.24 -12.24
CA MET A 57 -9.32 -1.54 -11.97
C MET A 57 -9.46 -0.01 -12.10
N LYS A 58 -10.61 0.49 -11.74
CA LYS A 58 -10.95 1.91 -11.76
C LYS A 58 -11.58 2.28 -10.43
N PRO A 59 -11.35 3.50 -9.94
CA PRO A 59 -12.19 4.02 -8.88
C PRO A 59 -13.64 4.02 -9.38
N PRO A 60 -14.62 3.90 -8.50
CA PRO A 60 -16.03 4.02 -8.89
C PRO A 60 -16.22 5.31 -9.71
N THR A 61 -17.00 5.23 -10.78
CA THR A 61 -17.22 6.36 -11.71
C THR A 61 -17.93 7.55 -11.04
N ASP A 62 -18.61 7.30 -9.96
CA ASP A 62 -19.22 8.31 -9.10
C ASP A 62 -18.19 8.77 -8.05
N ILE A 63 -17.79 10.03 -8.17
CA ILE A 63 -16.77 10.64 -7.30
C ILE A 63 -17.14 10.56 -5.81
N GLU A 64 -18.45 10.58 -5.49
CA GLU A 64 -18.90 10.44 -4.12
C GLU A 64 -18.82 9.00 -3.60
N LYS A 65 -18.60 8.03 -4.50
CA LYS A 65 -18.52 6.59 -4.16
C LYS A 65 -17.10 6.02 -4.21
N ASP A 66 -16.08 6.82 -4.51
CA ASP A 66 -14.70 6.35 -4.55
C ASP A 66 -14.02 6.39 -3.18
N ARG A 67 -14.75 6.74 -2.13
CA ARG A 67 -14.26 6.78 -0.75
C ARG A 67 -15.34 6.50 0.28
N VAL A 68 -14.89 6.05 1.45
CA VAL A 68 -15.69 5.95 2.66
C VAL A 68 -15.18 6.96 3.68
N VAL A 69 -16.02 7.91 4.09
CA VAL A 69 -15.67 8.88 5.12
C VAL A 69 -15.86 8.25 6.51
N ILE A 70 -14.76 8.13 7.24
CA ILE A 70 -14.71 7.59 8.60
C ILE A 70 -14.76 8.72 9.63
N ASN A 71 -14.00 9.77 9.39
CA ASN A 71 -13.94 10.94 10.27
C ASN A 71 -14.09 12.21 9.43
N GLU A 72 -15.21 12.91 9.62
CA GLU A 72 -15.54 14.14 8.88
C GLU A 72 -14.48 15.23 9.08
N ALA A 73 -14.04 15.46 10.31
CA ALA A 73 -13.04 16.48 10.61
C ALA A 73 -11.70 16.21 9.90
N GLY A 74 -11.27 14.96 9.84
CA GLY A 74 -10.07 14.56 9.08
C GLY A 74 -10.25 14.74 7.58
N SER A 75 -11.44 14.44 7.05
CA SER A 75 -11.76 14.61 5.63
C SER A 75 -11.82 16.08 5.19
N GLU A 76 -12.39 16.96 6.04
CA GLU A 76 -12.44 18.39 5.78
C GLU A 76 -11.05 19.03 5.78
N MET A 77 -10.15 18.51 6.61
CA MET A 77 -8.79 19.01 6.71
C MET A 77 -7.85 18.51 5.61
N GLU A 78 -8.28 17.60 4.77
CA GLU A 78 -7.43 16.95 3.76
C GLU A 78 -6.82 17.95 2.77
N GLY A 79 -7.57 18.98 2.38
CA GLY A 79 -7.06 20.08 1.56
C GLY A 79 -6.05 20.99 2.27
N VAL A 80 -6.04 20.95 3.60
CA VAL A 80 -5.14 21.74 4.47
C VAL A 80 -3.92 20.91 4.90
N ILE A 81 -4.04 19.58 4.89
CA ILE A 81 -2.97 18.63 5.29
C ILE A 81 -1.68 18.87 4.50
N ALA A 82 -1.76 19.27 3.24
CA ALA A 82 -0.62 19.64 2.41
C ALA A 82 0.29 20.75 3.01
N GLY A 83 -0.17 21.47 4.02
CA GLY A 83 0.60 22.49 4.73
C GLY A 83 0.71 22.25 6.24
N MET A 84 0.07 21.19 6.77
CA MET A 84 0.03 20.92 8.20
C MET A 84 1.26 20.12 8.66
N LYS A 85 1.67 20.38 9.90
CA LYS A 85 2.64 19.51 10.57
C LYS A 85 1.96 18.17 10.89
N PHE A 86 2.73 17.10 10.86
CA PHE A 86 2.23 15.74 11.13
C PHE A 86 1.44 15.61 12.45
N GLU A 87 1.83 16.35 13.49
CA GLU A 87 1.12 16.38 14.77
C GLU A 87 -0.29 16.99 14.70
N GLU A 88 -0.53 17.87 13.73
CA GLU A 88 -1.88 18.44 13.50
C GLU A 88 -2.77 17.42 12.78
N VAL A 89 -2.22 16.69 11.80
CA VAL A 89 -2.91 15.57 11.13
C VAL A 89 -3.29 14.49 12.14
N LYS A 90 -2.41 14.17 13.07
CA LYS A 90 -2.67 13.23 14.16
C LYS A 90 -3.85 13.67 15.02
N LYS A 91 -3.91 14.94 15.41
CA LYS A 91 -5.03 15.48 16.19
C LYS A 91 -6.36 15.43 15.43
N ALA A 92 -6.32 15.60 14.12
CA ALA A 92 -7.48 15.49 13.26
C ALA A 92 -8.04 14.06 13.16
N GLY A 93 -7.30 13.04 13.63
CA GLY A 93 -7.74 11.65 13.62
C GLY A 93 -7.84 11.09 12.19
N GLY A 94 -6.76 11.23 11.40
CA GLY A 94 -6.66 10.60 10.10
C GLY A 94 -6.70 9.09 10.18
N THR A 95 -7.27 8.42 9.18
CA THR A 95 -7.26 6.96 9.05
C THR A 95 -5.85 6.45 8.72
N HIS A 96 -5.52 5.22 9.12
CA HIS A 96 -4.21 4.69 8.78
C HIS A 96 -4.27 3.20 8.43
N GLY A 97 -4.61 2.31 9.34
CA GLY A 97 -4.79 0.89 9.09
C GLY A 97 -6.25 0.47 9.12
N SER A 98 -6.61 -0.58 8.40
CA SER A 98 -7.97 -1.10 8.41
C SER A 98 -8.01 -2.62 8.27
N ALA A 99 -9.00 -3.24 8.91
CA ALA A 99 -9.23 -4.69 8.89
C ALA A 99 -10.69 -5.01 8.54
N LEU A 100 -10.90 -6.07 7.76
CA LEU A 100 -12.23 -6.58 7.43
C LEU A 100 -12.63 -7.70 8.40
N VAL A 101 -13.79 -7.57 8.99
CA VAL A 101 -14.35 -8.57 9.92
C VAL A 101 -15.76 -9.00 9.48
N GLU A 102 -16.31 -10.00 10.17
CA GLU A 102 -17.65 -10.54 9.90
C GLU A 102 -17.86 -10.93 8.43
N GLY A 103 -16.84 -11.60 7.84
CA GLY A 103 -16.92 -12.06 6.45
C GLY A 103 -16.93 -10.91 5.44
N GLY A 104 -16.27 -9.81 5.74
CA GLY A 104 -16.16 -8.64 4.87
C GLY A 104 -17.36 -7.69 4.95
N LYS A 105 -18.19 -7.80 5.99
CA LYS A 105 -19.34 -6.89 6.19
C LYS A 105 -19.01 -5.62 6.94
N LYS A 106 -17.94 -5.64 7.72
CA LYS A 106 -17.51 -4.46 8.50
C LYS A 106 -16.03 -4.17 8.29
N LEU A 107 -15.71 -2.88 8.23
CA LEU A 107 -14.37 -2.35 8.32
C LEU A 107 -14.12 -1.88 9.75
N VAL A 108 -13.02 -2.29 10.33
CA VAL A 108 -12.50 -1.73 11.57
C VAL A 108 -11.30 -0.89 11.23
N VAL A 109 -11.36 0.40 11.54
CA VAL A 109 -10.39 1.39 11.09
C VAL A 109 -9.64 1.95 12.29
N GLY A 110 -8.34 1.79 12.30
CA GLY A 110 -7.42 2.40 13.24
C GLY A 110 -7.01 3.80 12.77
N MET A 111 -6.94 4.74 13.72
CA MET A 111 -6.70 6.14 13.43
C MET A 111 -5.37 6.62 14.04
N LEU A 112 -4.82 7.68 13.47
CA LEU A 112 -3.55 8.29 13.91
C LEU A 112 -3.60 8.90 15.32
N ASN A 113 -4.79 9.10 15.89
CA ASN A 113 -4.97 9.55 17.28
C ASN A 113 -5.19 8.39 18.27
N GLY A 114 -5.10 7.13 17.81
CA GLY A 114 -5.32 5.93 18.63
C GLY A 114 -6.78 5.54 18.79
N ASP A 115 -7.69 6.19 18.11
CA ASP A 115 -9.10 5.82 18.08
C ASP A 115 -9.36 4.68 17.10
N VAL A 116 -10.43 3.95 17.32
CA VAL A 116 -10.96 2.91 16.44
C VAL A 116 -12.41 3.25 16.09
N VAL A 117 -12.75 3.11 14.82
CA VAL A 117 -14.11 3.24 14.30
C VAL A 117 -14.48 1.96 13.56
N VAL A 118 -15.68 1.45 13.83
CA VAL A 118 -16.26 0.34 13.07
C VAL A 118 -17.26 0.90 12.07
N TYR A 119 -17.07 0.57 10.80
CA TYR A 119 -17.95 0.98 9.71
C TYR A 119 -18.65 -0.25 9.11
N ASP A 120 -19.96 -0.27 9.11
CA ASP A 120 -20.77 -1.32 8.50
C ASP A 120 -20.93 -1.06 7.00
N LEU A 121 -20.39 -1.95 6.18
CA LEU A 121 -20.42 -1.83 4.71
C LEU A 121 -21.82 -2.05 4.13
N THR A 122 -22.73 -2.66 4.89
CA THR A 122 -24.11 -2.93 4.48
C THR A 122 -25.04 -1.77 4.80
N THR A 123 -25.08 -1.36 6.08
CA THR A 123 -25.96 -0.27 6.54
C THR A 123 -25.38 1.12 6.30
N LYS A 124 -24.07 1.22 6.07
CA LYS A 124 -23.29 2.47 5.96
C LYS A 124 -23.21 3.26 7.27
N GLU A 125 -23.52 2.60 8.37
CA GLU A 125 -23.43 3.20 9.71
C GLU A 125 -22.01 3.06 10.26
N LYS A 126 -21.61 4.01 11.08
CA LYS A 126 -20.33 4.00 11.78
C LYS A 126 -20.52 4.10 13.29
N SER A 127 -19.69 3.41 14.04
CA SER A 127 -19.66 3.55 15.50
C SER A 127 -19.15 4.94 15.89
N LYS A 128 -19.38 5.30 17.15
CA LYS A 128 -18.61 6.38 17.75
C LYS A 128 -17.14 5.98 17.83
N PRO A 129 -16.19 6.94 17.74
CA PRO A 129 -14.80 6.65 17.97
C PRO A 129 -14.57 6.07 19.38
N MET A 130 -13.74 5.04 19.46
CA MET A 130 -13.35 4.38 20.72
C MET A 130 -11.84 4.53 20.89
N ASN A 131 -11.39 5.13 21.97
CA ASN A 131 -9.96 5.23 22.23
C ASN A 131 -9.40 3.90 22.71
N VAL A 132 -8.43 3.38 21.96
CA VAL A 132 -7.81 2.06 22.18
C VAL A 132 -6.31 2.18 22.41
N GLY A 133 -5.63 3.03 21.67
CA GLY A 133 -4.19 3.23 21.72
C GLY A 133 -3.80 4.70 21.65
N LYS A 134 -2.64 4.99 21.05
CA LYS A 134 -2.11 6.34 20.96
C LYS A 134 -1.92 6.83 19.51
N LYS A 135 -1.45 5.93 18.61
CA LYS A 135 -1.14 6.27 17.23
C LYS A 135 -0.97 5.00 16.40
N PHE A 136 -2.02 4.58 15.74
CA PHE A 136 -1.96 3.35 14.96
C PHE A 136 -1.24 3.52 13.62
N CYS A 137 -0.40 2.53 13.29
CA CYS A 137 0.18 2.35 11.97
C CYS A 137 -0.68 1.45 11.12
N ASP A 138 -1.08 0.30 11.64
CA ASP A 138 -1.88 -0.65 10.89
C ASP A 138 -2.83 -1.44 11.80
N ALA A 139 -3.76 -2.18 11.15
CA ALA A 139 -4.77 -3.00 11.80
C ALA A 139 -4.93 -4.32 11.04
N ILE A 140 -4.61 -5.45 11.67
CA ILE A 140 -4.59 -6.76 11.02
C ILE A 140 -5.43 -7.76 11.80
N VAL A 141 -6.24 -8.55 11.10
CA VAL A 141 -6.97 -9.66 11.72
C VAL A 141 -5.99 -10.78 12.04
N GLY A 142 -5.88 -11.09 13.32
CA GLY A 142 -5.04 -12.17 13.80
C GLY A 142 -5.67 -13.56 13.65
N PRO A 143 -4.88 -14.60 13.89
CA PRO A 143 -5.33 -16.00 13.75
C PRO A 143 -6.44 -16.40 14.73
N ASP A 144 -6.62 -15.64 15.81
CA ASP A 144 -7.66 -15.79 16.82
C ASP A 144 -8.94 -15.00 16.53
N GLY A 145 -8.97 -14.25 15.41
CA GLY A 145 -10.07 -13.40 15.00
C GLY A 145 -10.13 -12.05 15.71
N ASN A 146 -9.19 -11.75 16.59
CA ASN A 146 -8.99 -10.42 17.13
C ASN A 146 -8.27 -9.51 16.12
N ILE A 147 -8.37 -8.21 16.32
CA ILE A 147 -7.62 -7.22 15.52
C ILE A 147 -6.40 -6.79 16.31
N TYR A 148 -5.27 -6.81 15.62
CA TYR A 148 -3.98 -6.39 16.14
C TYR A 148 -3.70 -5.01 15.58
N PHE A 149 -3.65 -4.01 16.44
CA PHE A 149 -3.29 -2.64 16.09
C PHE A 149 -1.84 -2.39 16.49
N MET A 150 -1.02 -2.05 15.54
CA MET A 150 0.37 -1.66 15.75
C MET A 150 0.44 -0.18 16.09
N ASP A 151 1.03 0.17 17.24
CA ASP A 151 1.09 1.55 17.72
C ASP A 151 2.49 2.16 17.55
N MET A 152 2.56 3.22 16.74
CA MET A 152 3.79 3.96 16.44
C MET A 152 4.24 4.89 17.58
N ALA A 153 3.40 5.15 18.58
CA ALA A 153 3.73 6.10 19.63
C ALA A 153 4.34 5.43 20.87
N ASP A 154 3.99 4.17 21.11
CA ASP A 154 4.49 3.47 22.31
C ASP A 154 5.06 2.07 22.03
N GLY A 155 5.10 1.68 20.77
CA GLY A 155 5.71 0.42 20.35
C GLY A 155 4.98 -0.85 20.81
N ASN A 156 3.72 -0.71 21.19
CA ASN A 156 2.88 -1.82 21.58
C ASN A 156 2.03 -2.33 20.41
N VAL A 157 1.68 -3.61 20.47
CA VAL A 157 0.61 -4.19 19.68
C VAL A 157 -0.62 -4.34 20.60
N TYR A 158 -1.68 -3.60 20.28
CA TYR A 158 -2.95 -3.69 21.01
C TYR A 158 -3.81 -4.78 20.38
N ILE A 159 -4.35 -5.67 21.20
CA ILE A 159 -5.20 -6.78 20.77
C ILE A 159 -6.65 -6.42 21.13
N TRP A 160 -7.49 -6.32 20.12
CA TRP A 160 -8.84 -5.81 20.25
C TRP A 160 -9.86 -6.83 19.72
N ASP A 161 -10.86 -7.15 20.58
CA ASP A 161 -11.97 -8.02 20.22
C ASP A 161 -13.04 -7.25 19.43
N PRO A 162 -13.25 -7.56 18.14
CA PRO A 162 -14.23 -6.85 17.32
C PRO A 162 -15.69 -7.16 17.72
N LYS A 163 -15.94 -8.26 18.40
CA LYS A 163 -17.30 -8.63 18.85
C LYS A 163 -17.65 -7.92 20.15
N GLY A 164 -16.73 -7.93 21.10
CA GLY A 164 -16.90 -7.23 22.37
C GLY A 164 -16.59 -5.75 22.31
N MET A 165 -16.05 -5.26 21.19
CA MET A 165 -15.64 -3.87 20.97
C MET A 165 -14.75 -3.34 22.10
N LYS A 166 -13.72 -4.12 22.49
CA LYS A 166 -12.84 -3.80 23.62
C LYS A 166 -11.42 -4.33 23.40
N THR A 167 -10.46 -3.63 24.00
CA THR A 167 -9.09 -4.15 24.12
C THR A 167 -9.09 -5.34 25.08
N VAL A 168 -8.51 -6.45 24.64
CA VAL A 168 -8.41 -7.69 25.44
C VAL A 168 -7.00 -7.93 25.94
N ASP A 169 -5.97 -7.42 25.24
CA ASP A 169 -4.57 -7.53 25.63
C ASP A 169 -3.70 -6.47 24.97
N LYS A 170 -2.46 -6.35 25.45
CA LYS A 170 -1.44 -5.45 24.89
C LYS A 170 -0.06 -6.07 25.01
N MET A 171 0.66 -6.14 23.92
CA MET A 171 2.00 -6.74 23.84
C MET A 171 3.05 -5.65 23.55
N PRO A 172 4.00 -5.40 24.45
CA PRO A 172 5.14 -4.51 24.18
C PRO A 172 6.12 -5.23 23.24
N VAL A 173 6.54 -4.55 22.16
CA VAL A 173 7.43 -5.15 21.15
C VAL A 173 8.62 -4.26 20.84
N GLY A 174 8.41 -3.02 20.44
CA GLY A 174 9.46 -2.16 19.93
C GLY A 174 9.30 -0.69 20.34
N LYS A 175 9.69 0.23 19.45
CA LYS A 175 9.52 1.68 19.67
C LYS A 175 8.38 2.28 18.88
N ALA A 176 8.25 1.89 17.61
CA ALA A 176 7.18 2.35 16.72
C ALA A 176 6.84 1.25 15.72
N VAL A 177 6.03 0.31 16.20
CA VAL A 177 5.67 -0.89 15.41
C VAL A 177 4.63 -0.55 14.35
N CYS A 178 4.73 -1.23 13.18
CA CYS A 178 3.91 -0.90 12.02
C CYS A 178 3.16 -2.10 11.42
N GLY A 179 3.76 -3.25 11.27
CA GLY A 179 3.13 -4.43 10.69
C GLY A 179 3.34 -5.69 11.52
N ILE A 180 2.45 -6.66 11.38
CA ILE A 180 2.57 -7.98 12.01
C ILE A 180 2.12 -9.08 11.05
N ALA A 181 2.87 -10.19 11.01
CA ALA A 181 2.45 -11.41 10.32
C ALA A 181 2.83 -12.66 11.12
N TRP A 182 2.14 -13.76 10.88
CA TRP A 182 2.35 -15.02 11.57
C TRP A 182 2.81 -16.12 10.63
N THR A 183 3.67 -17.02 11.12
CA THR A 183 3.95 -18.27 10.41
C THR A 183 2.68 -19.13 10.30
N LYS A 184 2.65 -19.98 9.28
CA LYS A 184 1.52 -20.91 9.08
C LYS A 184 1.26 -21.81 10.30
N GLY A 185 2.33 -22.19 11.03
CA GLY A 185 2.26 -23.04 12.22
C GLY A 185 1.89 -22.29 13.50
N LEU A 186 1.78 -20.96 13.44
CA LEU A 186 1.53 -20.10 14.59
C LEU A 186 2.55 -20.27 15.72
N ASP A 187 3.76 -20.64 15.38
CA ASP A 187 4.89 -20.74 16.32
C ASP A 187 5.59 -19.40 16.49
N LYS A 188 5.63 -18.60 15.41
CA LYS A 188 6.23 -17.27 15.39
C LYS A 188 5.31 -16.20 14.83
N ALA A 189 5.50 -14.97 15.30
CA ALA A 189 5.04 -13.76 14.65
C ALA A 189 6.23 -12.84 14.35
N TYR A 190 6.09 -12.00 13.34
CA TYR A 190 7.10 -11.03 12.91
C TYR A 190 6.49 -9.64 12.96
N VAL A 191 7.16 -8.72 13.63
CA VAL A 191 6.67 -7.33 13.80
C VAL A 191 7.73 -6.37 13.33
N SER A 192 7.38 -5.48 12.41
CA SER A 192 8.26 -4.42 11.94
C SER A 192 8.29 -3.24 12.90
N ASP A 193 9.49 -2.70 13.14
CA ASP A 193 9.71 -1.44 13.84
C ASP A 193 10.24 -0.40 12.84
N MET A 194 9.40 0.55 12.54
CA MET A 194 9.58 1.48 11.43
C MET A 194 10.88 2.29 11.52
N PRO A 195 11.13 3.10 12.58
CA PRO A 195 12.30 3.97 12.60
C PRO A 195 13.60 3.22 12.89
N GLN A 196 13.53 1.99 13.41
CA GLN A 196 14.72 1.23 13.75
C GLN A 196 15.22 0.31 12.63
N GLY A 197 14.40 0.10 11.58
CA GLY A 197 14.73 -0.87 10.54
C GLY A 197 14.92 -2.28 11.09
N ILE A 198 14.07 -2.69 12.04
CA ILE A 198 14.16 -3.99 12.72
C ILE A 198 12.88 -4.76 12.44
N VAL A 199 13.01 -6.06 12.19
CA VAL A 199 11.89 -7.00 12.30
C VAL A 199 12.11 -7.88 13.53
N TYR A 200 11.22 -7.75 14.51
CA TYR A 200 11.22 -8.59 15.71
C TYR A 200 10.58 -9.94 15.40
N VAL A 201 11.24 -11.01 15.84
CA VAL A 201 10.70 -12.37 15.84
C VAL A 201 10.13 -12.67 17.23
N ILE A 202 8.85 -12.92 17.28
CA ILE A 202 8.10 -13.19 18.52
C ILE A 202 7.79 -14.68 18.58
N ASP A 203 8.18 -15.32 19.66
CA ASP A 203 7.62 -16.64 20.02
C ASP A 203 6.13 -16.45 20.33
N TRP A 204 5.28 -17.02 19.47
CA TRP A 204 3.85 -16.72 19.54
C TRP A 204 3.16 -17.31 20.76
N LYS A 205 3.68 -18.39 21.31
CA LYS A 205 3.16 -19.03 22.52
C LYS A 205 3.44 -18.20 23.76
N THR A 206 4.67 -17.71 23.90
CA THR A 206 5.10 -16.95 25.09
C THR A 206 4.95 -15.44 24.96
N LYS A 207 4.64 -14.95 23.74
CA LYS A 207 4.54 -13.52 23.39
C LYS A 207 5.85 -12.74 23.66
N LYS A 208 6.99 -13.43 23.62
CA LYS A 208 8.30 -12.81 23.86
C LYS A 208 9.09 -12.66 22.57
N THR A 209 9.79 -11.56 22.45
CA THR A 209 10.80 -11.38 21.38
C THR A 209 11.94 -12.37 21.61
N ILE A 210 12.25 -13.17 20.60
CA ILE A 210 13.30 -14.18 20.62
C ILE A 210 14.46 -13.83 19.69
N LYS A 211 14.26 -12.92 18.74
CA LYS A 211 15.27 -12.48 17.79
C LYS A 211 14.95 -11.13 17.21
N GLU A 212 15.97 -10.41 16.78
CA GLU A 212 15.90 -9.21 15.95
C GLU A 212 16.55 -9.52 14.59
N ILE A 213 15.84 -9.22 13.51
CA ILE A 213 16.38 -9.28 12.14
C ILE A 213 16.72 -7.86 11.74
N LYS A 214 17.96 -7.65 11.32
CA LYS A 214 18.51 -6.36 10.86
C LYS A 214 19.23 -6.56 9.55
N ASP A 215 19.13 -5.58 8.68
CA ASP A 215 19.88 -5.52 7.42
C ASP A 215 20.19 -4.04 7.12
N PRO A 216 21.37 -3.70 6.62
CA PRO A 216 21.74 -2.31 6.35
C PRO A 216 20.80 -1.58 5.38
N GLU A 217 20.12 -2.32 4.50
CA GLU A 217 19.15 -1.76 3.56
C GLU A 217 17.71 -1.74 4.10
N MET A 218 17.46 -2.31 5.28
CA MET A 218 16.17 -2.22 5.98
C MET A 218 16.04 -0.89 6.69
N THR A 219 15.48 0.09 6.00
CA THR A 219 15.19 1.40 6.61
C THR A 219 13.71 1.71 6.47
N PHE A 220 13.16 2.32 7.49
CA PHE A 220 11.79 2.81 7.48
C PHE A 220 10.74 1.76 7.10
N LEU A 221 10.72 0.65 7.83
CA LEU A 221 9.84 -0.49 7.56
C LEU A 221 8.38 -0.15 7.84
N HIS A 222 7.48 -0.66 7.00
CA HIS A 222 6.03 -0.60 7.22
C HIS A 222 5.44 -1.99 7.42
N GLN A 223 4.62 -2.45 6.49
CA GLN A 223 3.87 -3.69 6.62
C GLN A 223 4.75 -4.93 6.52
N VAL A 224 4.31 -5.99 7.19
CA VAL A 224 4.87 -7.34 7.11
C VAL A 224 3.77 -8.28 6.67
N THR A 225 3.95 -8.97 5.56
CA THR A 225 2.92 -9.87 5.00
C THR A 225 3.54 -11.22 4.65
N MET A 226 2.85 -12.30 4.98
CA MET A 226 3.25 -13.65 4.59
C MET A 226 3.01 -13.87 3.09
N ALA A 227 4.05 -14.20 2.35
CA ALA A 227 3.95 -14.53 0.94
C ALA A 227 3.10 -15.80 0.69
N PRO A 228 2.56 -15.98 -0.52
CA PRO A 228 1.69 -17.13 -0.84
C PRO A 228 2.34 -18.50 -0.63
N ASP A 229 3.65 -18.59 -0.69
CA ASP A 229 4.43 -19.82 -0.45
C ASP A 229 4.45 -20.24 1.03
N LYS A 230 3.94 -19.40 1.95
CA LYS A 230 3.86 -19.64 3.40
C LYS A 230 5.23 -19.84 4.09
N ARG A 231 6.30 -19.40 3.43
CA ARG A 231 7.68 -19.46 3.91
C ARG A 231 8.33 -18.09 3.99
N HIS A 232 8.12 -17.26 2.97
CA HIS A 232 8.73 -15.95 2.93
C HIS A 232 7.80 -14.87 3.47
N LEU A 233 8.39 -13.91 4.16
CA LEU A 233 7.73 -12.67 4.54
C LEU A 233 8.17 -11.57 3.57
N TRP A 234 7.25 -10.75 3.16
CA TRP A 234 7.50 -9.51 2.48
C TRP A 234 7.35 -8.36 3.46
N VAL A 235 8.38 -7.54 3.57
CA VAL A 235 8.43 -6.37 4.44
C VAL A 235 8.58 -5.14 3.55
N THR A 236 7.61 -4.25 3.57
CA THR A 236 7.67 -3.02 2.78
C THR A 236 8.65 -2.03 3.40
N ALA A 237 9.53 -1.46 2.58
CA ALA A 237 10.56 -0.51 2.97
C ALA A 237 10.57 0.65 1.97
N PRO A 238 9.69 1.65 2.12
CA PRO A 238 9.55 2.77 1.19
C PRO A 238 10.72 3.76 1.22
N ASN A 239 11.58 3.71 2.24
CA ASN A 239 12.73 4.60 2.43
C ASN A 239 12.37 6.10 2.37
N GLU A 240 11.25 6.50 2.99
CA GLU A 240 10.62 7.79 2.75
C GLU A 240 11.15 8.99 3.58
N PHE A 241 11.82 8.73 4.68
CA PHE A 241 12.03 9.76 5.70
C PHE A 241 13.42 10.36 5.78
N ASP A 242 14.09 10.49 4.66
CA ASP A 242 15.20 11.45 4.64
C ASP A 242 14.69 12.78 4.08
N PRO A 243 14.59 13.85 4.87
CA PRO A 243 14.07 15.14 4.44
C PRO A 243 14.92 15.85 3.38
N GLY A 244 16.03 15.25 2.96
CA GLY A 244 16.91 15.76 1.91
C GLY A 244 16.88 14.98 0.60
N LEU A 245 16.02 13.94 0.48
CA LEU A 245 16.09 13.03 -0.64
C LEU A 245 15.61 13.62 -1.95
N LYS A 246 16.49 13.58 -2.91
CA LYS A 246 16.16 13.74 -4.33
C LYS A 246 15.67 12.40 -4.89
N PRO A 247 14.75 12.42 -5.87
CA PRO A 247 14.40 11.23 -6.63
C PRO A 247 15.65 10.48 -7.11
N GLY A 248 15.67 9.15 -6.97
CA GLY A 248 16.79 8.30 -7.39
C GLY A 248 17.93 8.14 -6.37
N THR A 249 17.85 8.74 -5.17
CA THR A 249 18.85 8.56 -4.12
C THR A 249 18.52 7.42 -3.15
N HIS A 250 17.30 6.91 -3.17
CA HIS A 250 16.83 5.81 -2.33
C HIS A 250 16.21 4.70 -3.14
N LYS A 251 16.49 3.47 -2.69
CA LYS A 251 15.82 2.29 -3.20
C LYS A 251 14.53 2.10 -2.40
N SER A 252 13.41 2.28 -3.04
CA SER A 252 12.15 1.74 -2.56
C SER A 252 12.12 0.25 -2.81
N GLN A 253 11.74 -0.56 -1.83
CA GLN A 253 11.88 -2.00 -1.94
C GLN A 253 10.91 -2.79 -1.05
N ILE A 254 10.83 -4.08 -1.34
CA ILE A 254 10.28 -5.08 -0.45
C ILE A 254 11.45 -5.98 -0.02
N VAL A 255 11.67 -6.08 1.27
CA VAL A 255 12.67 -6.97 1.85
C VAL A 255 12.03 -8.34 2.07
N VAL A 256 12.69 -9.40 1.61
CA VAL A 256 12.21 -10.77 1.74
C VAL A 256 12.95 -11.51 2.85
N ILE A 257 12.21 -12.02 3.81
CA ILE A 257 12.73 -12.76 4.96
C ILE A 257 12.27 -14.21 4.89
N ASP A 258 13.21 -15.16 5.00
CA ASP A 258 12.90 -16.57 5.14
C ASP A 258 12.59 -16.92 6.60
N THR A 259 11.36 -17.36 6.87
CA THR A 259 10.89 -17.67 8.23
C THR A 259 11.47 -18.94 8.83
N GLN A 260 12.10 -19.81 8.04
CA GLN A 260 12.78 -21.00 8.55
C GLN A 260 14.14 -20.65 9.13
N THR A 261 14.82 -19.67 8.57
CA THR A 261 16.17 -19.26 8.98
C THR A 261 16.17 -17.94 9.75
N ASP A 262 15.08 -17.18 9.72
CA ASP A 262 14.95 -15.81 10.22
C ASP A 262 16.08 -14.91 9.68
N LYS A 263 16.26 -14.92 8.37
CA LYS A 263 17.27 -14.11 7.66
C LYS A 263 16.66 -13.42 6.46
N VAL A 264 17.17 -12.24 6.14
CA VAL A 264 16.93 -11.59 4.85
C VAL A 264 17.56 -12.44 3.75
N VAL A 265 16.82 -12.73 2.71
CA VAL A 265 17.24 -13.57 1.58
C VAL A 265 17.15 -12.90 0.24
N ASP A 266 16.37 -11.81 0.12
CA ASP A 266 16.24 -11.06 -1.13
C ASP A 266 15.76 -9.62 -0.87
N HIS A 267 15.99 -8.74 -1.86
CA HIS A 267 15.54 -7.38 -1.92
C HIS A 267 14.86 -7.11 -3.28
N ILE A 268 13.55 -7.03 -3.29
CA ILE A 268 12.78 -6.70 -4.49
C ILE A 268 12.80 -5.18 -4.65
N VAL A 269 13.73 -4.68 -5.44
CA VAL A 269 13.86 -3.24 -5.72
C VAL A 269 12.72 -2.81 -6.63
N LEU A 270 11.99 -1.79 -6.23
CA LEU A 270 10.90 -1.20 -6.99
C LEU A 270 11.38 0.04 -7.76
N PRO A 271 10.66 0.45 -8.81
CA PRO A 271 10.91 1.72 -9.46
C PRO A 271 10.84 2.89 -8.45
N ASP A 272 11.64 3.90 -8.67
CA ASP A 272 11.76 5.06 -7.77
C ASP A 272 10.43 5.76 -7.49
N ASP A 273 9.47 5.68 -8.42
CA ASP A 273 8.13 6.23 -8.29
C ASP A 273 7.11 5.29 -7.63
N VAL A 274 7.56 4.20 -6.99
CA VAL A 274 6.72 3.26 -6.25
C VAL A 274 7.27 3.07 -4.84
N ARG A 275 6.61 3.67 -3.85
CA ARG A 275 6.98 3.56 -2.44
C ARG A 275 5.93 2.76 -1.69
N PRO A 276 6.16 1.45 -1.48
CA PRO A 276 5.16 0.56 -0.92
C PRO A 276 5.00 0.80 0.58
N HIS A 277 3.78 1.01 1.02
CA HIS A 277 3.42 1.05 2.44
C HIS A 277 2.84 -0.27 2.90
N ASP A 278 1.97 -0.84 2.09
CA ASP A 278 1.29 -2.08 2.42
C ASP A 278 1.29 -3.04 1.23
N VAL A 279 1.17 -4.34 1.51
CA VAL A 279 1.09 -5.39 0.51
C VAL A 279 0.07 -6.45 0.90
N GLU A 280 -0.83 -6.75 -0.02
CA GLU A 280 -1.77 -7.85 0.08
C GLU A 280 -1.68 -8.76 -1.16
N PHE A 281 -1.92 -10.04 -1.00
CA PHE A 281 -1.90 -10.99 -2.12
C PHE A 281 -3.30 -11.38 -2.55
N SER A 282 -3.47 -11.57 -3.87
CA SER A 282 -4.68 -12.17 -4.42
C SER A 282 -4.89 -13.59 -3.84
N PRO A 283 -6.14 -14.08 -3.77
CA PRO A 283 -6.43 -15.40 -3.19
C PRO A 283 -5.71 -16.55 -3.89
N ASP A 284 -5.39 -16.43 -5.18
CA ASP A 284 -4.61 -17.42 -5.94
C ASP A 284 -3.09 -17.24 -5.77
N GLY A 285 -2.67 -16.21 -5.06
CA GLY A 285 -1.27 -15.90 -4.75
C GLY A 285 -0.45 -15.40 -5.94
N LYS A 286 -1.07 -15.06 -7.08
CA LYS A 286 -0.32 -14.67 -8.28
C LYS A 286 -0.05 -13.18 -8.36
N THR A 287 -0.92 -12.36 -7.79
CA THR A 287 -0.80 -10.90 -7.81
C THR A 287 -0.54 -10.36 -6.42
N ALA A 288 0.47 -9.54 -6.28
CA ALA A 288 0.67 -8.69 -5.13
C ALA A 288 0.04 -7.30 -5.42
N LEU A 289 -0.78 -6.84 -4.48
CA LEU A 289 -1.38 -5.51 -4.51
C LEU A 289 -0.62 -4.65 -3.51
N LEU A 290 -0.06 -3.54 -3.97
CA LEU A 290 0.68 -2.63 -3.10
C LEU A 290 -0.09 -1.32 -2.96
N ALA A 291 -0.41 -0.91 -1.73
CA ALA A 291 -0.70 0.49 -1.48
C ALA A 291 0.62 1.25 -1.49
N ALA A 292 0.79 2.14 -2.43
CA ALA A 292 2.05 2.83 -2.64
C ALA A 292 1.85 4.32 -2.93
N ARG A 293 2.95 5.06 -2.83
CA ARG A 293 3.03 6.48 -3.20
C ARG A 293 4.01 6.69 -4.33
N THR A 294 3.74 7.69 -5.13
CA THR A 294 4.69 8.21 -6.12
C THR A 294 5.51 9.36 -5.54
N TYR A 295 6.52 9.84 -6.25
CA TYR A 295 7.32 10.99 -5.80
C TYR A 295 6.54 12.30 -5.77
N ASP A 296 5.58 12.45 -6.66
CA ASP A 296 4.66 13.58 -6.68
C ASP A 296 3.51 13.42 -5.68
N ASN A 297 3.65 12.42 -4.78
CA ASN A 297 2.74 12.08 -3.70
C ASN A 297 1.33 11.68 -4.15
N ASP A 298 1.17 11.21 -5.37
CA ASP A 298 -0.05 10.53 -5.74
C ASP A 298 -0.11 9.17 -5.03
N SER A 299 -1.29 8.80 -4.62
CA SER A 299 -1.58 7.53 -3.99
C SER A 299 -2.03 6.53 -5.02
N VAL A 300 -1.30 5.45 -5.15
CA VAL A 300 -1.53 4.44 -6.19
C VAL A 300 -1.72 3.06 -5.60
N LEU A 301 -2.64 2.31 -6.17
CA LEU A 301 -2.68 0.86 -6.06
C LEU A 301 -1.83 0.28 -7.19
N VAL A 302 -0.80 -0.47 -6.83
CA VAL A 302 0.09 -1.13 -7.78
C VAL A 302 -0.24 -2.61 -7.82
N LEU A 303 -0.40 -3.16 -9.03
CA LEU A 303 -0.50 -4.60 -9.25
C LEU A 303 0.83 -5.10 -9.76
N MET A 304 1.34 -6.12 -9.10
CA MET A 304 2.61 -6.74 -9.40
C MET A 304 2.47 -8.26 -9.45
N ASP A 305 3.03 -8.89 -10.47
CA ASP A 305 3.15 -10.35 -10.50
C ASP A 305 4.00 -10.82 -9.32
N ALA A 306 3.43 -11.65 -8.45
CA ALA A 306 4.06 -12.06 -7.20
C ALA A 306 5.30 -12.94 -7.38
N LYS A 307 5.49 -13.53 -8.56
CA LYS A 307 6.61 -14.42 -8.86
C LYS A 307 7.75 -13.72 -9.59
N THR A 308 7.41 -12.88 -10.57
CA THR A 308 8.39 -12.20 -11.42
C THR A 308 8.71 -10.80 -10.94
N HIS A 309 7.92 -10.28 -10.00
CA HIS A 309 8.01 -8.94 -9.44
C HIS A 309 7.81 -7.82 -10.49
N LYS A 310 7.23 -8.18 -11.64
CA LYS A 310 6.91 -7.22 -12.69
C LYS A 310 5.66 -6.44 -12.32
N ILE A 311 5.75 -5.12 -12.35
CA ILE A 311 4.58 -4.26 -12.22
C ILE A 311 3.74 -4.38 -13.50
N GLU A 312 2.49 -4.76 -13.33
CA GLU A 312 1.53 -4.95 -14.42
C GLU A 312 0.65 -3.72 -14.61
N GLN A 313 0.28 -3.07 -13.50
CA GLN A 313 -0.61 -1.91 -13.53
C GLN A 313 -0.40 -1.00 -12.33
N LYS A 314 -0.64 0.30 -12.53
CA LYS A 314 -0.78 1.31 -11.48
C LYS A 314 -2.12 2.00 -11.64
N VAL A 315 -2.86 2.15 -10.56
CA VAL A 315 -4.17 2.81 -10.54
C VAL A 315 -4.13 3.91 -9.49
N SER A 316 -4.36 5.15 -9.93
CA SER A 316 -4.48 6.28 -8.99
C SER A 316 -5.67 6.06 -8.07
N ALA A 317 -5.46 6.20 -6.77
CA ALA A 317 -6.49 6.05 -5.78
C ALA A 317 -7.06 7.43 -5.38
N CYS A 318 -8.33 7.45 -5.00
CA CYS A 318 -9.00 8.65 -4.49
C CYS A 318 -8.95 9.87 -5.44
N LEU A 319 -9.44 9.71 -6.66
CA LEU A 319 -9.53 10.83 -7.63
C LEU A 319 -10.40 11.99 -7.11
N SER A 320 -11.38 11.71 -6.23
CA SER A 320 -12.18 12.75 -5.58
C SER A 320 -11.34 13.64 -4.67
N CYS A 321 -10.33 13.06 -3.99
CA CYS A 321 -9.44 13.81 -3.13
C CYS A 321 -8.65 14.86 -3.91
N HIS A 322 -8.14 14.49 -5.08
CA HIS A 322 -7.43 15.43 -5.96
C HIS A 322 -8.30 16.58 -6.46
N LYS A 323 -9.54 16.27 -6.85
CA LYS A 323 -10.46 17.28 -7.41
C LYS A 323 -11.04 18.21 -6.34
N GLN A 324 -11.43 17.66 -5.19
CA GLN A 324 -12.09 18.41 -4.12
C GLN A 324 -11.16 19.46 -3.51
N TYR A 325 -9.88 19.15 -3.41
CA TYR A 325 -8.95 19.98 -2.65
C TYR A 325 -7.98 20.77 -3.52
N ASN A 326 -8.06 20.67 -4.85
CA ASN A 326 -7.14 21.32 -5.80
C ASN A 326 -5.68 21.20 -5.33
N ILE A 327 -5.34 20.01 -4.82
CA ILE A 327 -4.05 19.73 -4.22
C ILE A 327 -3.01 19.72 -5.33
N GLU A 328 -2.29 20.82 -5.44
CA GLU A 328 -0.98 20.79 -6.08
C GLU A 328 -0.07 19.99 -5.18
N VAL A 329 0.13 18.74 -5.54
CA VAL A 329 0.85 17.77 -4.72
C VAL A 329 2.32 18.20 -4.65
N ARG A 330 2.75 18.64 -3.48
CA ARG A 330 4.13 19.03 -3.22
C ARG A 330 4.73 18.14 -2.15
N ILE A 331 5.85 17.53 -2.47
CA ILE A 331 6.62 16.62 -1.60
C ILE A 331 6.96 17.24 -0.24
N ASP A 332 7.13 18.56 -0.18
CA ASP A 332 7.51 19.33 0.99
C ASP A 332 6.36 19.69 1.95
N LYS A 333 5.11 19.33 1.60
CA LYS A 333 3.93 19.83 2.33
C LYS A 333 2.97 18.74 2.84
N GLY A 334 3.40 17.49 2.95
CA GLY A 334 2.61 16.41 3.56
C GLY A 334 1.33 16.11 2.79
N SER A 335 1.41 15.27 1.79
CA SER A 335 0.27 14.77 1.01
C SER A 335 -0.57 13.79 1.82
N PRO A 336 -1.87 13.60 1.51
CA PRO A 336 -2.65 12.50 2.06
C PRO A 336 -1.99 11.18 1.68
N LEU A 337 -1.36 10.57 2.68
CA LEU A 337 -0.65 9.31 2.54
C LEU A 337 -1.65 8.18 2.55
N LEU A 338 -1.73 7.40 1.49
CA LEU A 338 -2.35 6.09 1.57
C LEU A 338 -1.35 5.11 2.17
N CYS A 339 -1.73 4.44 3.24
CA CYS A 339 -0.88 3.56 4.00
C CYS A 339 -1.43 2.14 4.08
N GLY A 340 -2.56 1.94 4.74
CA GLY A 340 -3.14 0.63 4.97
C GLY A 340 -3.98 0.14 3.79
N LEU A 341 -3.84 -1.12 3.42
CA LEU A 341 -4.61 -1.78 2.37
C LEU A 341 -5.35 -3.00 2.93
N VAL A 342 -6.63 -3.10 2.66
CA VAL A 342 -7.38 -4.33 2.88
C VAL A 342 -8.31 -4.61 1.70
N VAL A 343 -8.39 -5.86 1.27
CA VAL A 343 -9.22 -6.25 0.12
C VAL A 343 -10.37 -7.15 0.56
N ASN A 344 -11.58 -6.73 0.24
CA ASN A 344 -12.78 -7.56 0.37
C ASN A 344 -12.93 -8.42 -0.89
N TRP A 345 -12.32 -9.60 -0.87
CA TRP A 345 -12.37 -10.55 -1.99
C TRP A 345 -13.77 -11.14 -2.13
N LYS A 346 -14.35 -11.03 -3.31
CA LYS A 346 -15.61 -11.70 -3.63
C LYS A 346 -15.32 -13.17 -3.95
N LYS A 347 -16.09 -14.05 -3.37
CA LYS A 347 -16.02 -15.50 -3.62
C LYS A 347 -16.63 -15.88 -4.96
#